data_cee1657976d954abf7476ca7ed3e3bdc
#
_entry.id   cee1657976d954abf7476ca7ed3e3bdc
#
_cell.length_a   1.000
_cell.length_b   1.000
_cell.length_c   1.000
_cell.angle_alpha   90.00
_cell.angle_beta   90.00
_cell.angle_gamma   90.00
#
_symmetry.space_group_name_H-M   'P 1'
#
loop_
_entity.id
_entity.type
_entity.pdbx_description
1 polymer ?
#
loop_
_entity_poly.entity_id
_entity_poly.type
_entity_poly.pdbx_seq_one_letter_code
_entity_poly.pdbx_strand_id
1 'polypeptide(L)'
;MSVYVERRGRGPDLVLLHGWGMNGAVWQGLASRLEADFRLHLVDLPGFGHSPALPPHAGLDDWATAVLGAVPDEAAWLGWSLGGLVATHAALQAPMRVQSLITLASSPRFVAEADWPGIKPGVLAAFEQQLAEDHRQVVNRFLALQAMGSEHAREDIRQLRESLAEKPAPDPAALAAGLTLLGEVDLRSRLNQLQLPMLRLYGRLDGLVPKKAIALVDALLPHSQSHIEPRASHAAFISHPDATADRIRTFLLNDGGR
;
A
#
# COMPACT_ATOMS: atom_id res chain seq x y z
N MET A 1 5.28 -20.42 -5.43
CA MET A 1 3.90 -20.10 -5.92
C MET A 1 3.94 -18.67 -6.42
N SER A 2 3.31 -18.36 -7.56
CA SER A 2 3.29 -17.01 -8.13
C SER A 2 2.02 -16.29 -7.71
N VAL A 3 2.12 -15.02 -7.32
CA VAL A 3 0.95 -14.16 -7.09
C VAL A 3 0.24 -13.83 -8.40
N TYR A 4 -1.05 -13.53 -8.32
CA TYR A 4 -1.85 -13.10 -9.46
C TYR A 4 -1.52 -11.66 -9.82
N VAL A 5 -1.36 -11.39 -11.13
CA VAL A 5 -1.09 -10.06 -11.68
C VAL A 5 -1.99 -9.80 -12.88
N GLU A 6 -2.88 -8.82 -12.76
CA GLU A 6 -3.62 -8.28 -13.89
C GLU A 6 -2.77 -7.21 -14.59
N ARG A 7 -2.70 -7.27 -15.93
CA ARG A 7 -1.91 -6.31 -16.73
C ARG A 7 -2.82 -5.45 -17.58
N ARG A 8 -2.58 -4.13 -17.57
CA ARG A 8 -3.36 -3.14 -18.31
C ARG A 8 -2.44 -2.05 -18.86
N GLY A 9 -2.86 -1.42 -19.94
CA GLY A 9 -2.16 -0.27 -20.49
C GLY A 9 -0.87 -0.63 -21.25
N ARG A 10 -0.07 0.39 -21.52
CA ARG A 10 1.19 0.32 -22.30
C ARG A 10 2.16 1.41 -21.84
N GLY A 11 3.44 1.22 -22.09
CA GLY A 11 4.49 2.16 -21.69
C GLY A 11 5.44 1.55 -20.67
N PRO A 12 6.14 2.38 -19.86
CA PRO A 12 6.99 1.90 -18.77
C PRO A 12 6.17 1.09 -17.74
N ASP A 13 6.81 0.11 -17.12
CA ASP A 13 6.17 -0.80 -16.19
C ASP A 13 5.96 -0.12 -14.82
N LEU A 14 4.72 -0.20 -14.29
CA LEU A 14 4.34 0.27 -12.96
C LEU A 14 3.61 -0.85 -12.20
N VAL A 15 4.20 -1.31 -11.11
CA VAL A 15 3.64 -2.34 -10.22
C VAL A 15 2.82 -1.66 -9.13
N LEU A 16 1.58 -2.12 -8.90
CA LEU A 16 0.67 -1.57 -7.90
C LEU A 16 0.30 -2.62 -6.86
N LEU A 17 0.60 -2.34 -5.59
CA LEU A 17 0.35 -3.21 -4.44
C LEU A 17 -0.72 -2.61 -3.52
N HIS A 18 -1.82 -3.34 -3.33
CA HIS A 18 -2.95 -2.89 -2.51
C HIS A 18 -2.67 -2.96 -1.00
N GLY A 19 -3.54 -2.32 -0.20
CA GLY A 19 -3.51 -2.35 1.25
C GLY A 19 -4.14 -3.61 1.87
N TRP A 20 -4.03 -3.72 3.19
CA TRP A 20 -4.60 -4.82 3.96
C TRP A 20 -6.11 -4.99 3.71
N GLY A 21 -6.57 -6.23 3.59
CA GLY A 21 -7.97 -6.58 3.41
C GLY A 21 -8.53 -6.34 2.01
N MET A 22 -7.72 -5.82 1.06
CA MET A 22 -8.12 -5.48 -0.31
C MET A 22 -7.59 -6.49 -1.33
N ASN A 23 -7.77 -6.17 -2.60
CA ASN A 23 -7.20 -6.86 -3.76
C ASN A 23 -6.88 -5.86 -4.87
N GLY A 24 -6.30 -6.31 -5.98
CA GLY A 24 -5.89 -5.45 -7.09
C GLY A 24 -7.02 -4.66 -7.76
N ALA A 25 -8.28 -5.06 -7.60
CA ALA A 25 -9.41 -4.32 -8.17
C ALA A 25 -9.58 -2.92 -7.55
N VAL A 26 -9.04 -2.69 -6.35
CA VAL A 26 -9.07 -1.36 -5.73
C VAL A 26 -8.43 -0.27 -6.60
N TRP A 27 -7.55 -0.65 -7.49
CA TRP A 27 -6.83 0.26 -8.39
C TRP A 27 -7.60 0.69 -9.64
N GLN A 28 -8.79 0.13 -9.94
CA GLN A 28 -9.49 0.36 -11.21
C GLN A 28 -9.68 1.83 -11.55
N GLY A 29 -10.11 2.64 -10.59
CA GLY A 29 -10.30 4.08 -10.78
C GLY A 29 -8.99 4.84 -11.08
N LEU A 30 -7.89 4.46 -10.44
CA LEU A 30 -6.56 5.02 -10.71
C LEU A 30 -5.97 4.44 -12.00
N ALA A 31 -6.16 3.14 -12.25
CA ALA A 31 -5.65 2.46 -13.42
C ALA A 31 -6.18 3.06 -14.73
N SER A 32 -7.49 3.37 -14.81
CA SER A 32 -8.09 4.00 -15.98
C SER A 32 -7.50 5.38 -16.33
N ARG A 33 -6.84 6.03 -15.37
CA ARG A 33 -6.16 7.31 -15.54
C ARG A 33 -4.69 7.17 -15.94
N LEU A 34 -4.08 6.05 -15.63
CA LEU A 34 -2.64 5.82 -15.84
C LEU A 34 -2.33 4.86 -16.99
N GLU A 35 -3.28 4.03 -17.44
CA GLU A 35 -3.05 2.97 -18.45
C GLU A 35 -2.71 3.50 -19.84
N ALA A 36 -2.94 4.78 -20.13
CA ALA A 36 -2.48 5.41 -21.36
C ALA A 36 -0.96 5.68 -21.37
N ASP A 37 -0.38 5.88 -20.18
CA ASP A 37 1.00 6.31 -19.98
C ASP A 37 1.91 5.16 -19.49
N PHE A 38 1.34 4.16 -18.78
CA PHE A 38 2.09 3.09 -18.13
C PHE A 38 1.50 1.72 -18.43
N ARG A 39 2.37 0.71 -18.47
CA ARG A 39 1.95 -0.70 -18.37
C ARG A 39 1.80 -1.04 -16.89
N LEU A 40 0.56 -1.14 -16.45
CA LEU A 40 0.19 -1.37 -15.06
C LEU A 40 0.18 -2.86 -14.74
N HIS A 41 0.76 -3.24 -13.60
CA HIS A 41 0.75 -4.58 -13.02
C HIS A 41 0.00 -4.52 -11.70
N LEU A 42 -1.32 -4.80 -11.72
CA LEU A 42 -2.19 -4.79 -10.55
C LEU A 42 -2.05 -6.14 -9.84
N VAL A 43 -1.32 -6.14 -8.74
CA VAL A 43 -0.98 -7.35 -7.99
C VAL A 43 -2.03 -7.63 -6.93
N ASP A 44 -2.52 -8.86 -6.87
CA ASP A 44 -3.15 -9.37 -5.66
C ASP A 44 -2.04 -9.90 -4.74
N LEU A 45 -1.89 -9.31 -3.56
CA LEU A 45 -0.91 -9.76 -2.56
C LEU A 45 -1.19 -11.22 -2.11
N PRO A 46 -0.21 -11.94 -1.57
CA PRO A 46 -0.39 -13.33 -1.17
C PRO A 46 -1.61 -13.56 -0.28
N GLY A 47 -2.50 -14.47 -0.69
CA GLY A 47 -3.76 -14.80 0.00
C GLY A 47 -4.89 -13.80 -0.18
N PHE A 48 -4.74 -12.81 -1.06
CA PHE A 48 -5.79 -11.85 -1.40
C PHE A 48 -6.22 -12.04 -2.86
N GLY A 49 -7.51 -11.79 -3.15
CA GLY A 49 -8.07 -11.92 -4.49
C GLY A 49 -7.81 -13.30 -5.10
N HIS A 50 -7.13 -13.34 -6.25
CA HIS A 50 -6.80 -14.59 -6.96
C HIS A 50 -5.43 -15.16 -6.57
N SER A 51 -4.67 -14.52 -5.67
CA SER A 51 -3.37 -15.02 -5.24
C SER A 51 -3.48 -16.12 -4.18
N PRO A 52 -2.70 -17.20 -4.30
CA PRO A 52 -2.62 -18.21 -3.25
C PRO A 52 -1.99 -17.63 -1.99
N ALA A 53 -2.41 -18.12 -0.82
CA ALA A 53 -1.79 -17.75 0.44
C ALA A 53 -0.36 -18.34 0.55
N LEU A 54 0.52 -17.62 1.24
CA LEU A 54 1.81 -18.14 1.69
C LEU A 54 1.63 -18.96 2.99
N PRO A 55 2.64 -19.74 3.40
CA PRO A 55 2.62 -20.41 4.69
C PRO A 55 2.36 -19.41 5.84
N PRO A 56 1.68 -19.82 6.93
CA PRO A 56 1.28 -18.91 8.00
C PRO A 56 2.42 -18.16 8.70
N HIS A 57 3.65 -18.67 8.62
CA HIS A 57 4.86 -18.05 9.18
C HIS A 57 5.63 -17.17 8.18
N ALA A 58 5.08 -16.98 6.97
CA ALA A 58 5.71 -16.13 5.94
C ALA A 58 5.81 -14.68 6.42
N GLY A 59 7.03 -14.16 6.44
CA GLY A 59 7.33 -12.79 6.82
C GLY A 59 7.30 -11.83 5.62
N LEU A 60 7.72 -10.60 5.87
CA LEU A 60 7.75 -9.55 4.84
C LEU A 60 8.69 -9.90 3.68
N ASP A 61 9.80 -10.60 3.96
CA ASP A 61 10.76 -11.10 2.94
C ASP A 61 10.07 -12.05 1.95
N ASP A 62 9.22 -12.96 2.45
CA ASP A 62 8.51 -13.93 1.63
C ASP A 62 7.45 -13.24 0.76
N TRP A 63 6.72 -12.26 1.33
CA TRP A 63 5.75 -11.47 0.59
C TRP A 63 6.40 -10.69 -0.54
N ALA A 64 7.50 -10.00 -0.27
CA ALA A 64 8.25 -9.25 -1.27
C ALA A 64 8.81 -10.19 -2.37
N THR A 65 9.37 -11.33 -1.98
CA THR A 65 9.90 -12.34 -2.91
C THR A 65 8.80 -12.89 -3.81
N ALA A 66 7.61 -13.19 -3.28
CA ALA A 66 6.47 -13.68 -4.05
C ALA A 66 6.02 -12.66 -5.12
N VAL A 67 6.00 -11.37 -4.78
CA VAL A 67 5.67 -10.30 -5.72
C VAL A 67 6.78 -10.14 -6.76
N LEU A 68 8.05 -10.05 -6.34
CA LEU A 68 9.21 -9.94 -7.23
C LEU A 68 9.24 -11.07 -8.28
N GLY A 69 8.83 -12.27 -7.89
CA GLY A 69 8.78 -13.43 -8.79
C GLY A 69 7.68 -13.39 -9.86
N ALA A 70 6.75 -12.42 -9.78
CA ALA A 70 5.57 -12.34 -10.67
C ALA A 70 5.53 -11.09 -11.56
N VAL A 71 6.36 -10.09 -11.27
CA VAL A 71 6.39 -8.79 -11.95
C VAL A 71 7.66 -8.64 -12.77
N PRO A 72 7.75 -7.63 -13.69
CA PRO A 72 8.93 -7.39 -14.49
C PRO A 72 10.22 -7.22 -13.67
N ASP A 73 11.36 -7.53 -14.29
CA ASP A 73 12.68 -7.44 -13.65
C ASP A 73 13.07 -6.01 -13.28
N GLU A 74 12.56 -5.05 -14.00
CA GLU A 74 12.74 -3.62 -13.70
C GLU A 74 11.41 -2.89 -13.86
N ALA A 75 10.96 -2.18 -12.82
CA ALA A 75 9.73 -1.41 -12.84
C ALA A 75 9.74 -0.29 -11.81
N ALA A 76 8.89 0.72 -12.01
CA ALA A 76 8.44 1.60 -10.93
C ALA A 76 7.43 0.84 -10.04
N TRP A 77 7.44 1.11 -8.74
CA TRP A 77 6.53 0.45 -7.79
C TRP A 77 5.69 1.47 -7.03
N LEU A 78 4.41 1.19 -6.89
CA LEU A 78 3.48 1.92 -6.05
C LEU A 78 2.87 0.97 -5.04
N GLY A 79 3.00 1.28 -3.74
CA GLY A 79 2.37 0.51 -2.68
C GLY A 79 1.49 1.36 -1.78
N TRP A 80 0.26 0.93 -1.56
CA TRP A 80 -0.67 1.56 -0.63
C TRP A 80 -0.68 0.84 0.71
N SER A 81 -0.51 1.60 1.82
CA SER A 81 -0.62 1.05 3.18
C SER A 81 0.31 -0.17 3.39
N LEU A 82 -0.21 -1.36 3.70
CA LEU A 82 0.55 -2.61 3.77
C LEU A 82 1.34 -2.88 2.48
N GLY A 83 0.73 -2.63 1.31
CA GLY A 83 1.42 -2.74 0.03
C GLY A 83 2.64 -1.82 -0.08
N GLY A 84 2.62 -0.68 0.62
CA GLY A 84 3.76 0.23 0.72
C GLY A 84 4.91 -0.34 1.58
N LEU A 85 4.61 -1.10 2.65
CA LEU A 85 5.64 -1.86 3.38
C LEU A 85 6.28 -2.92 2.49
N VAL A 86 5.47 -3.70 1.77
CA VAL A 86 5.95 -4.73 0.85
C VAL A 86 6.80 -4.11 -0.26
N ALA A 87 6.35 -3.01 -0.88
CA ALA A 87 7.10 -2.31 -1.92
C ALA A 87 8.43 -1.73 -1.41
N THR A 88 8.41 -1.11 -0.23
CA THR A 88 9.63 -0.57 0.42
C THR A 88 10.62 -1.69 0.71
N HIS A 89 10.12 -2.82 1.22
CA HIS A 89 10.99 -3.97 1.51
C HIS A 89 11.54 -4.61 0.22
N ALA A 90 10.74 -4.73 -0.82
CA ALA A 90 11.20 -5.21 -2.13
C ALA A 90 12.33 -4.31 -2.70
N ALA A 91 12.21 -2.99 -2.54
CA ALA A 91 13.27 -2.05 -2.95
C ALA A 91 14.57 -2.23 -2.13
N LEU A 92 14.46 -2.58 -0.84
CA LEU A 92 15.61 -2.90 0.01
C LEU A 92 16.23 -4.27 -0.29
N GLN A 93 15.40 -5.25 -0.67
CA GLN A 93 15.82 -6.63 -0.96
C GLN A 93 16.42 -6.77 -2.36
N ALA A 94 15.86 -6.05 -3.34
CA ALA A 94 16.23 -6.15 -4.75
C ALA A 94 16.33 -4.75 -5.38
N PRO A 95 17.31 -3.91 -4.99
CA PRO A 95 17.39 -2.50 -5.37
C PRO A 95 17.51 -2.27 -6.89
N MET A 96 18.05 -3.23 -7.63
CA MET A 96 18.13 -3.15 -9.10
C MET A 96 16.80 -3.42 -9.81
N ARG A 97 15.83 -4.00 -9.10
CA ARG A 97 14.51 -4.36 -9.65
C ARG A 97 13.48 -3.25 -9.50
N VAL A 98 13.66 -2.35 -8.51
CA VAL A 98 12.76 -1.24 -8.22
C VAL A 98 13.42 0.06 -8.67
N GLN A 99 13.03 0.55 -9.84
CA GLN A 99 13.62 1.75 -10.46
C GLN A 99 13.23 3.04 -9.72
N SER A 100 11.99 3.11 -9.24
CA SER A 100 11.48 4.18 -8.39
C SER A 100 10.37 3.66 -7.50
N LEU A 101 10.19 4.28 -6.33
CA LEU A 101 9.23 3.85 -5.32
C LEU A 101 8.22 4.94 -5.02
N ILE A 102 6.94 4.60 -5.10
CA ILE A 102 5.85 5.46 -4.64
C ILE A 102 5.17 4.77 -3.47
N THR A 103 5.08 5.44 -2.32
CA THR A 103 4.25 4.98 -1.21
C THR A 103 3.04 5.87 -1.04
N LEU A 104 1.87 5.26 -0.86
CA LEU A 104 0.60 5.95 -0.67
C LEU A 104 0.05 5.55 0.70
N ALA A 105 -0.10 6.53 1.60
CA ALA A 105 -0.58 6.32 2.97
C ALA A 105 0.12 5.14 3.67
N SER A 106 1.45 5.04 3.55
CA SER A 106 2.27 4.00 4.16
C SER A 106 3.30 4.58 5.13
N SER A 107 3.79 3.74 6.02
CA SER A 107 4.75 4.10 7.05
C SER A 107 5.78 2.98 7.23
N PRO A 108 7.05 3.28 7.52
CA PRO A 108 8.04 2.25 7.83
C PRO A 108 7.76 1.52 9.16
N ARG A 109 6.93 2.10 10.01
CA ARG A 109 6.41 1.55 11.27
C ARG A 109 4.97 2.02 11.42
N PHE A 110 4.01 1.09 11.46
CA PHE A 110 2.58 1.43 11.61
C PHE A 110 2.15 1.59 13.05
N VAL A 111 2.77 0.88 13.98
CA VAL A 111 2.40 0.91 15.40
C VAL A 111 2.98 2.13 16.09
N ALA A 112 2.15 2.78 16.92
CA ALA A 112 2.57 3.89 17.75
C ALA A 112 3.51 3.42 18.87
N GLU A 113 4.58 4.20 19.10
CA GLU A 113 5.54 4.06 20.17
C GLU A 113 5.70 5.43 20.88
N ALA A 114 6.53 5.50 21.93
CA ALA A 114 6.70 6.74 22.71
C ALA A 114 7.04 7.96 21.82
N ASP A 115 7.94 7.78 20.86
CA ASP A 115 8.42 8.84 19.97
C ASP A 115 7.98 8.63 18.50
N TRP A 116 7.05 7.72 18.26
CA TRP A 116 6.56 7.40 16.93
C TRP A 116 5.03 7.37 16.89
N PRO A 117 4.37 8.32 16.21
CA PRO A 117 2.91 8.31 16.04
C PRO A 117 2.47 7.27 15.02
N GLY A 118 1.40 6.56 15.34
CA GLY A 118 0.87 5.50 14.48
C GLY A 118 -0.43 4.93 15.04
N ILE A 119 -0.76 3.71 14.63
CA ILE A 119 -1.91 2.96 15.13
C ILE A 119 -1.62 2.52 16.57
N LYS A 120 -2.52 2.79 17.49
CA LYS A 120 -2.36 2.34 18.89
C LYS A 120 -2.28 0.81 18.95
N PRO A 121 -1.33 0.21 19.72
CA PRO A 121 -1.17 -1.24 19.79
C PRO A 121 -2.46 -1.99 20.10
N GLY A 122 -3.28 -1.48 21.02
CA GLY A 122 -4.56 -2.08 21.38
C GLY A 122 -5.59 -2.12 20.22
N VAL A 123 -5.46 -1.26 19.21
CA VAL A 123 -6.36 -1.28 18.04
C VAL A 123 -6.04 -2.47 17.16
N LEU A 124 -4.75 -2.73 16.85
CA LEU A 124 -4.35 -3.90 16.07
C LEU A 124 -4.65 -5.20 16.81
N ALA A 125 -4.33 -5.28 18.11
CA ALA A 125 -4.64 -6.45 18.93
C ALA A 125 -6.14 -6.76 18.96
N ALA A 126 -7.01 -5.74 19.01
CA ALA A 126 -8.45 -5.93 18.92
C ALA A 126 -8.90 -6.47 17.56
N PHE A 127 -8.26 -6.05 16.46
CA PHE A 127 -8.52 -6.61 15.13
C PHE A 127 -8.07 -8.08 15.04
N GLU A 128 -6.89 -8.40 15.55
CA GLU A 128 -6.37 -9.78 15.57
C GLU A 128 -7.29 -10.73 16.34
N GLN A 129 -7.73 -10.32 17.54
CA GLN A 129 -8.65 -11.10 18.35
C GLN A 129 -9.98 -11.33 17.63
N GLN A 130 -10.58 -10.29 17.05
CA GLN A 130 -11.86 -10.37 16.37
C GLN A 130 -11.77 -11.12 15.02
N LEU A 131 -10.61 -11.15 14.39
CA LEU A 131 -10.41 -11.81 13.10
C LEU A 131 -10.71 -13.32 13.18
N ALA A 132 -10.40 -13.95 14.29
CA ALA A 132 -10.70 -15.37 14.54
C ALA A 132 -12.22 -15.64 14.65
N GLU A 133 -13.02 -14.67 15.06
CA GLU A 133 -14.46 -14.77 15.26
C GLU A 133 -15.24 -14.45 13.98
N ASP A 134 -14.95 -13.29 13.36
CA ASP A 134 -15.62 -12.82 12.13
C ASP A 134 -14.68 -11.94 11.29
N HIS A 135 -13.94 -12.59 10.40
CA HIS A 135 -13.02 -11.91 9.49
C HIS A 135 -13.72 -10.90 8.55
N ARG A 136 -14.98 -11.18 8.14
CA ARG A 136 -15.74 -10.27 7.26
C ARG A 136 -16.08 -8.97 7.99
N GLN A 137 -16.50 -9.06 9.24
CA GLN A 137 -16.80 -7.89 10.05
C GLN A 137 -15.53 -7.06 10.30
N VAL A 138 -14.40 -7.71 10.58
CA VAL A 138 -13.11 -7.05 10.79
C VAL A 138 -12.67 -6.29 9.55
N VAL A 139 -12.72 -6.89 8.37
CA VAL A 139 -12.42 -6.22 7.09
C VAL A 139 -13.32 -5.00 6.90
N ASN A 140 -14.65 -5.15 7.09
CA ASN A 140 -15.58 -4.03 6.95
C ASN A 140 -15.30 -2.87 7.92
N ARG A 141 -14.92 -3.16 9.17
CA ARG A 141 -14.53 -2.13 10.16
C ARG A 141 -13.24 -1.43 9.75
N PHE A 142 -12.27 -2.18 9.22
CA PHE A 142 -11.01 -1.60 8.74
C PHE A 142 -11.23 -0.70 7.53
N LEU A 143 -12.12 -1.06 6.58
CA LEU A 143 -12.52 -0.19 5.46
C LEU A 143 -13.12 1.13 5.95
N ALA A 144 -13.94 1.07 7.00
CA ALA A 144 -14.51 2.29 7.61
C ALA A 144 -13.43 3.19 8.23
N LEU A 145 -12.39 2.62 8.85
CA LEU A 145 -11.25 3.38 9.38
C LEU A 145 -10.45 4.07 8.27
N GLN A 146 -10.28 3.44 7.13
CA GLN A 146 -9.53 4.02 5.99
C GLN A 146 -10.20 5.28 5.41
N ALA A 147 -11.52 5.35 5.45
CA ALA A 147 -12.29 6.49 4.96
C ALA A 147 -12.58 7.54 6.05
N MET A 148 -12.25 7.27 7.31
CA MET A 148 -12.53 8.16 8.43
C MET A 148 -11.84 9.51 8.24
N GLY A 149 -12.61 10.60 8.33
CA GLY A 149 -12.13 11.96 8.10
C GLY A 149 -12.30 12.45 6.66
N SER A 150 -12.58 11.57 5.68
CA SER A 150 -12.91 11.99 4.31
C SER A 150 -14.24 12.75 4.27
N GLU A 151 -14.31 13.80 3.46
CA GLU A 151 -15.56 14.53 3.18
C GLU A 151 -16.61 13.64 2.51
N HIS A 152 -16.16 12.60 1.80
CA HIS A 152 -16.98 11.63 1.06
C HIS A 152 -16.88 10.21 1.65
N ALA A 153 -16.67 10.07 2.96
CA ALA A 153 -16.40 8.80 3.62
C ALA A 153 -17.37 7.66 3.26
N ARG A 154 -18.68 7.96 3.10
CA ARG A 154 -19.68 6.94 2.71
C ARG A 154 -19.43 6.42 1.31
N GLU A 155 -19.10 7.31 0.38
CA GLU A 155 -18.82 6.98 -1.02
C GLU A 155 -17.50 6.21 -1.12
N ASP A 156 -16.48 6.66 -0.43
CA ASP A 156 -15.17 5.99 -0.37
C ASP A 156 -15.32 4.55 0.16
N ILE A 157 -16.08 4.35 1.25
CA ILE A 157 -16.37 3.01 1.81
C ILE A 157 -17.14 2.17 0.81
N ARG A 158 -18.12 2.75 0.10
CA ARG A 158 -18.89 2.02 -0.93
C ARG A 158 -17.97 1.51 -2.04
N GLN A 159 -17.12 2.38 -2.60
CA GLN A 159 -16.16 2.03 -3.65
C GLN A 159 -15.16 0.97 -3.20
N LEU A 160 -14.62 1.08 -1.97
CA LEU A 160 -13.73 0.07 -1.41
C LEU A 160 -14.42 -1.30 -1.29
N ARG A 161 -15.69 -1.33 -0.84
CA ARG A 161 -16.47 -2.57 -0.74
C ARG A 161 -16.78 -3.19 -2.10
N GLU A 162 -17.14 -2.37 -3.07
CA GLU A 162 -17.41 -2.80 -4.45
C GLU A 162 -16.13 -3.43 -5.04
N SER A 163 -14.99 -2.75 -4.93
CA SER A 163 -13.69 -3.26 -5.40
C SER A 163 -13.31 -4.58 -4.70
N LEU A 164 -13.54 -4.68 -3.39
CA LEU A 164 -13.26 -5.92 -2.66
C LEU A 164 -14.12 -7.08 -3.17
N ALA A 165 -15.38 -6.82 -3.50
CA ALA A 165 -16.33 -7.84 -3.95
C ALA A 165 -16.10 -8.34 -5.38
N GLU A 166 -15.25 -7.68 -6.18
CA GLU A 166 -14.95 -8.08 -7.56
C GLU A 166 -14.11 -9.37 -7.66
N LYS A 167 -13.42 -9.73 -6.58
CA LYS A 167 -12.54 -10.91 -6.53
C LYS A 167 -12.87 -11.80 -5.33
N PRO A 168 -12.32 -13.02 -5.27
CA PRO A 168 -12.48 -13.91 -4.11
C PRO A 168 -12.14 -13.21 -2.80
N ALA A 169 -12.87 -13.59 -1.74
CA ALA A 169 -12.62 -13.08 -0.40
C ALA A 169 -11.20 -13.41 0.07
N PRO A 170 -10.57 -12.53 0.87
CA PRO A 170 -9.24 -12.79 1.41
C PRO A 170 -9.19 -14.07 2.24
N ASP A 171 -8.07 -14.79 2.15
CA ASP A 171 -7.77 -15.91 3.03
C ASP A 171 -7.63 -15.43 4.49
N PRO A 172 -8.32 -16.04 5.47
CA PRO A 172 -8.23 -15.64 6.87
C PRO A 172 -6.80 -15.69 7.44
N ALA A 173 -5.97 -16.66 7.02
CA ALA A 173 -4.59 -16.73 7.45
C ALA A 173 -3.75 -15.60 6.85
N ALA A 174 -4.02 -15.18 5.61
CA ALA A 174 -3.37 -14.02 4.99
C ALA A 174 -3.79 -12.70 5.65
N LEU A 175 -5.05 -12.57 6.07
CA LEU A 175 -5.52 -11.43 6.86
C LEU A 175 -4.76 -11.35 8.19
N ALA A 176 -4.61 -12.47 8.90
CA ALA A 176 -3.86 -12.54 10.16
C ALA A 176 -2.38 -12.18 9.94
N ALA A 177 -1.73 -12.79 8.95
CA ALA A 177 -0.34 -12.50 8.61
C ALA A 177 -0.13 -11.01 8.26
N GLY A 178 -1.05 -10.41 7.49
CA GLY A 178 -1.00 -8.98 7.16
C GLY A 178 -1.14 -8.07 8.37
N LEU A 179 -1.98 -8.42 9.38
CA LEU A 179 -2.06 -7.67 10.65
C LEU A 179 -0.74 -7.81 11.43
N THR A 180 -0.17 -9.01 11.50
CA THR A 180 1.14 -9.25 12.12
C THR A 180 2.22 -8.38 11.47
N LEU A 181 2.26 -8.31 10.13
CA LEU A 181 3.20 -7.43 9.42
C LEU A 181 2.99 -5.96 9.80
N LEU A 182 1.74 -5.46 9.86
CA LEU A 182 1.45 -4.09 10.30
C LEU A 182 1.85 -3.86 11.77
N GLY A 183 1.75 -4.88 12.61
CA GLY A 183 2.07 -4.82 14.04
C GLY A 183 3.56 -4.86 14.34
N GLU A 184 4.33 -5.67 13.62
CA GLU A 184 5.69 -6.02 13.99
C GLU A 184 6.78 -5.37 13.13
N VAL A 185 6.48 -5.13 11.83
CA VAL A 185 7.49 -4.62 10.90
C VAL A 185 7.97 -3.23 11.30
N ASP A 186 9.29 -3.07 11.33
CA ASP A 186 9.98 -1.79 11.50
C ASP A 186 11.12 -1.66 10.48
N LEU A 187 10.93 -0.81 9.49
CA LEU A 187 11.91 -0.52 8.45
C LEU A 187 12.70 0.77 8.69
N ARG A 188 12.47 1.49 9.80
CA ARG A 188 13.05 2.81 10.07
C ARG A 188 14.57 2.81 9.96
N SER A 189 15.24 1.82 10.55
CA SER A 189 16.70 1.72 10.56
C SER A 189 17.31 1.34 9.19
N ARG A 190 16.49 0.90 8.23
CA ARG A 190 16.92 0.46 6.91
C ARG A 190 16.64 1.48 5.80
N LEU A 191 15.85 2.52 6.07
CA LEU A 191 15.42 3.49 5.06
C LEU A 191 16.60 4.23 4.41
N ASN A 192 17.69 4.45 5.13
CA ASN A 192 18.90 5.09 4.61
C ASN A 192 19.60 4.27 3.51
N GLN A 193 19.24 3.00 3.32
CA GLN A 193 19.75 2.14 2.25
C GLN A 193 19.02 2.37 0.92
N LEU A 194 17.86 3.05 0.94
CA LEU A 194 17.11 3.40 -0.27
C LEU A 194 17.81 4.54 -1.01
N GLN A 195 18.36 4.25 -2.18
CA GLN A 195 19.09 5.21 -3.01
C GLN A 195 18.34 5.53 -4.33
N LEU A 196 17.09 5.07 -4.45
CA LEU A 196 16.25 5.25 -5.63
C LEU A 196 15.36 6.50 -5.50
N PRO A 197 14.88 7.07 -6.60
CA PRO A 197 13.86 8.11 -6.58
C PRO A 197 12.62 7.64 -5.80
N MET A 198 12.15 8.46 -4.87
CA MET A 198 11.00 8.09 -4.03
C MET A 198 10.01 9.24 -3.86
N LEU A 199 8.72 8.93 -4.05
CA LEU A 199 7.60 9.82 -3.79
C LEU A 199 6.71 9.21 -2.69
N ARG A 200 6.34 10.02 -1.70
CA ARG A 200 5.45 9.63 -0.61
C ARG A 200 4.18 10.48 -0.63
N LEU A 201 3.04 9.83 -0.80
CA LEU A 201 1.74 10.48 -0.89
C LEU A 201 0.91 10.19 0.37
N TYR A 202 0.34 11.21 0.98
CA TYR A 202 -0.41 11.11 2.24
C TYR A 202 -1.72 11.89 2.16
N GLY A 203 -2.70 11.46 2.94
CA GLY A 203 -3.88 12.26 3.26
C GLY A 203 -3.71 13.01 4.58
N ARG A 204 -4.07 14.30 4.63
CA ARG A 204 -3.98 15.08 5.89
C ARG A 204 -4.90 14.55 6.99
N LEU A 205 -6.01 13.91 6.60
CA LEU A 205 -7.07 13.41 7.48
C LEU A 205 -6.89 11.92 7.82
N ASP A 206 -5.75 11.33 7.41
CA ASP A 206 -5.43 9.93 7.66
C ASP A 206 -5.23 9.66 9.16
N GLY A 207 -6.05 8.76 9.71
CA GLY A 207 -5.96 8.33 11.11
C GLY A 207 -5.03 7.13 11.34
N LEU A 208 -4.65 6.41 10.27
CA LEU A 208 -3.74 5.25 10.35
C LEU A 208 -2.28 5.67 10.19
N VAL A 209 -2.00 6.64 9.31
CA VAL A 209 -0.69 7.28 9.15
C VAL A 209 -0.82 8.77 9.50
N PRO A 210 -0.74 9.14 10.77
CA PRO A 210 -0.99 10.50 11.22
C PRO A 210 0.03 11.49 10.64
N LYS A 211 -0.40 12.74 10.36
CA LYS A 211 0.47 13.81 9.87
C LYS A 211 1.78 13.96 10.65
N LYS A 212 1.76 13.73 11.97
CA LYS A 212 2.97 13.80 12.82
C LYS A 212 4.03 12.76 12.44
N ALA A 213 3.62 11.59 11.89
CA ALA A 213 4.56 10.58 11.42
C ALA A 213 5.31 11.03 10.16
N ILE A 214 4.67 11.83 9.30
CA ILE A 214 5.22 12.26 8.03
C ILE A 214 6.52 13.04 8.23
N ALA A 215 6.56 13.98 9.18
CA ALA A 215 7.77 14.75 9.47
C ALA A 215 8.93 13.88 9.96
N LEU A 216 8.65 12.80 10.69
CA LEU A 216 9.67 11.85 11.13
C LEU A 216 10.19 11.01 9.94
N VAL A 217 9.30 10.62 9.03
CA VAL A 217 9.71 9.93 7.80
C VAL A 217 10.49 10.87 6.86
N ASP A 218 10.12 12.17 6.79
CA ASP A 218 10.89 13.18 6.03
C ASP A 218 12.33 13.27 6.55
N ALA A 219 12.53 13.23 7.85
CA ALA A 219 13.87 13.24 8.46
C ALA A 219 14.69 11.98 8.16
N LEU A 220 14.04 10.82 8.03
CA LEU A 220 14.68 9.54 7.67
C LEU A 220 14.97 9.40 6.17
N LEU A 221 14.23 10.12 5.32
CA LEU A 221 14.29 10.06 3.86
C LEU A 221 14.40 11.48 3.25
N PRO A 222 15.48 12.24 3.55
CA PRO A 222 15.62 13.64 3.15
C PRO A 222 15.69 13.84 1.63
N HIS A 223 16.03 12.80 0.87
CA HIS A 223 16.12 12.85 -0.60
C HIS A 223 14.81 12.45 -1.29
N SER A 224 13.78 12.01 -0.54
CA SER A 224 12.50 11.66 -1.12
C SER A 224 11.57 12.88 -1.21
N GLN A 225 10.68 12.86 -2.20
CA GLN A 225 9.61 13.84 -2.29
C GLN A 225 8.43 13.40 -1.41
N SER A 226 7.76 14.34 -0.74
CA SER A 226 6.51 14.06 -0.03
C SER A 226 5.41 15.05 -0.41
N HIS A 227 4.17 14.55 -0.49
CA HIS A 227 3.00 15.37 -0.73
C HIS A 227 1.85 14.95 0.20
N ILE A 228 1.16 15.93 0.76
CA ILE A 228 0.01 15.74 1.65
C ILE A 228 -1.23 16.33 0.97
N GLU A 229 -2.19 15.48 0.59
CA GLU A 229 -3.48 15.94 0.05
C GLU A 229 -4.36 16.49 1.20
N PRO A 230 -4.72 17.78 1.18
CA PRO A 230 -5.34 18.44 2.33
C PRO A 230 -6.71 17.88 2.73
N ARG A 231 -7.47 17.32 1.77
CA ARG A 231 -8.85 16.83 1.97
C ARG A 231 -8.98 15.33 1.92
N ALA A 232 -7.89 14.60 1.72
CA ALA A 232 -7.89 13.14 1.67
C ALA A 232 -7.64 12.51 3.05
N SER A 233 -8.17 11.30 3.20
CA SER A 233 -7.88 10.35 4.27
C SER A 233 -6.89 9.28 3.78
N HIS A 234 -6.99 8.02 4.26
CA HIS A 234 -6.04 6.94 3.97
C HIS A 234 -6.06 6.46 2.50
N ALA A 235 -7.17 6.61 1.80
CA ALA A 235 -7.35 6.20 0.41
C ALA A 235 -7.48 7.41 -0.54
N ALA A 236 -6.46 8.29 -0.58
CA ALA A 236 -6.46 9.48 -1.42
C ALA A 236 -6.72 9.18 -2.91
N PHE A 237 -6.28 8.04 -3.41
CA PHE A 237 -6.49 7.61 -4.80
C PHE A 237 -7.94 7.21 -5.12
N ILE A 238 -8.78 6.99 -4.10
CA ILE A 238 -10.24 6.80 -4.23
C ILE A 238 -10.94 8.16 -4.22
N SER A 239 -10.69 8.99 -3.20
CA SER A 239 -11.36 10.27 -3.01
C SER A 239 -10.85 11.38 -3.94
N HIS A 240 -9.60 11.33 -4.36
CA HIS A 240 -8.91 12.33 -5.20
C HIS A 240 -8.10 11.64 -6.32
N PRO A 241 -8.75 10.83 -7.19
CA PRO A 241 -8.04 9.99 -8.15
C PRO A 241 -7.27 10.79 -9.21
N ASP A 242 -7.81 11.91 -9.69
CA ASP A 242 -7.15 12.75 -10.71
C ASP A 242 -5.89 13.40 -10.14
N ALA A 243 -5.98 14.03 -8.98
CA ALA A 243 -4.83 14.64 -8.32
C ALA A 243 -3.73 13.61 -7.99
N THR A 244 -4.13 12.40 -7.56
CA THR A 244 -3.21 11.30 -7.30
C THR A 244 -2.52 10.84 -8.58
N ALA A 245 -3.28 10.64 -9.67
CA ALA A 245 -2.72 10.24 -10.96
C ALA A 245 -1.74 11.28 -11.51
N ASP A 246 -2.07 12.57 -11.42
CA ASP A 246 -1.20 13.65 -11.89
C ASP A 246 0.12 13.71 -11.12
N ARG A 247 0.11 13.49 -9.80
CA ARG A 247 1.32 13.41 -8.99
C ARG A 247 2.20 12.23 -9.38
N ILE A 248 1.61 11.05 -9.56
CA ILE A 248 2.32 9.85 -10.02
C ILE A 248 2.95 10.09 -11.38
N ARG A 249 2.17 10.63 -12.32
CA ARG A 249 2.62 10.92 -13.69
C ARG A 249 3.77 11.93 -13.71
N THR A 250 3.63 13.02 -12.97
CA THR A 250 4.66 14.05 -12.86
C THR A 250 5.97 13.46 -12.32
N PHE A 251 5.89 12.69 -11.25
CA PHE A 251 7.07 12.06 -10.65
C PHE A 251 7.76 11.06 -11.58
N LEU A 252 6.99 10.15 -12.22
CA LEU A 252 7.57 9.08 -13.02
C LEU A 252 8.08 9.55 -14.39
N LEU A 253 7.43 10.55 -15.00
CA LEU A 253 7.79 10.99 -16.35
C LEU A 253 8.77 12.17 -16.37
N ASN A 254 8.77 13.04 -15.33
CA ASN A 254 9.61 14.22 -15.30
C ASN A 254 10.80 14.11 -14.34
N ASP A 255 10.61 13.50 -13.15
CA ASP A 255 11.62 13.50 -12.08
C ASP A 255 12.28 12.14 -11.84
N GLY A 256 11.58 11.04 -12.17
CA GLY A 256 12.01 9.66 -11.87
C GLY A 256 12.76 8.94 -12.99
N GLY A 257 12.97 9.57 -14.11
CA GLY A 257 13.57 8.97 -15.32
C GLY A 257 15.01 9.43 -15.64
N ARG A 258 15.73 10.00 -14.67
CA ARG A 258 17.14 10.40 -14.86
C ARG A 258 18.04 9.91 -13.75
#